data_54acce7b04f72ae83c5ad125da3bb55c
#
_entry.id   54acce7b04f72ae83c5ad125da3bb55c
#
_cell.length_a   1.000
_cell.length_b   1.000
_cell.length_c   1.000
_cell.angle_alpha   90.00
_cell.angle_beta   90.00
_cell.angle_gamma   90.00
#
_symmetry.space_group_name_H-M   'P 1'
#
loop_
_entity.id
_entity.type
_entity.pdbx_description
1 polymer ?
#
loop_
_entity_poly.entity_id
_entity_poly.type
_entity_poly.pdbx_seq_one_letter_code
_entity_poly.pdbx_strand_id
1 'polypeptide(L)'
;GPFFHGTIAELQPGVFLKPGHKSNYWPEITMDHIYFTALVYGAGLAAEIAAELDGGLPEDVSVPRKAPRVYEVKPLGSFDNDPNVTDKKFPGNPTRSYRSHEPLQIIREVTDWTRSPAEALSQWRVNLRKITSDKGGEIIN
;
A
#
# COMPACT_ATOMS: atom_id res chain seq x y z
N GLY A 1 -14.47 -11.28 -6.35
CA GLY A 1 -13.59 -11.98 -5.42
C GLY A 1 -13.16 -11.10 -4.27
N PRO A 2 -12.37 -11.62 -3.34
CA PRO A 2 -11.93 -10.85 -2.20
C PRO A 2 -10.95 -9.75 -2.59
N PHE A 3 -10.91 -8.69 -1.78
CA PHE A 3 -9.96 -7.60 -1.93
C PHE A 3 -9.09 -7.50 -0.69
N PHE A 4 -7.90 -6.95 -0.82
CA PHE A 4 -6.90 -6.87 0.23
C PHE A 4 -6.27 -5.48 0.30
N HIS A 5 -5.91 -5.09 1.51
CA HIS A 5 -5.22 -3.83 1.78
C HIS A 5 -4.01 -4.08 2.65
N GLY A 6 -2.86 -3.57 2.23
CA GLY A 6 -1.61 -3.68 2.96
C GLY A 6 -1.32 -2.40 3.75
N THR A 7 -0.93 -2.56 5.01
CA THR A 7 -0.68 -1.45 5.92
C THR A 7 0.22 -1.89 7.07
N ILE A 8 0.64 -0.94 7.89
CA ILE A 8 1.33 -1.20 9.16
C ILE A 8 0.41 -0.93 10.37
N ALA A 9 -0.81 -0.48 10.11
CA ALA A 9 -1.76 -0.19 11.19
C ALA A 9 -2.40 -1.47 11.73
N GLU A 10 -2.64 -1.50 13.04
CA GLU A 10 -3.42 -2.57 13.67
C GLU A 10 -4.89 -2.20 13.58
N LEU A 11 -5.64 -2.97 12.79
CA LEU A 11 -7.06 -2.71 12.54
C LEU A 11 -7.87 -3.91 12.98
N GLN A 12 -9.06 -3.64 13.52
CA GLN A 12 -9.95 -4.69 13.99
C GLN A 12 -11.03 -4.99 12.96
N PRO A 13 -11.53 -6.25 12.88
CA PRO A 13 -12.66 -6.57 12.02
C PRO A 13 -13.85 -5.65 12.28
N GLY A 14 -14.49 -5.21 11.20
CA GLY A 14 -15.63 -4.30 11.26
C GLY A 14 -15.28 -2.82 11.23
N VAL A 15 -14.02 -2.47 11.44
CA VAL A 15 -13.57 -1.06 11.38
C VAL A 15 -13.60 -0.56 9.93
N PHE A 16 -13.88 0.72 9.77
CA PHE A 16 -13.86 1.38 8.46
C PHE A 16 -12.54 2.09 8.25
N LEU A 17 -11.95 1.89 7.09
CA LEU A 17 -10.75 2.59 6.65
C LEU A 17 -11.15 3.66 5.65
N LYS A 18 -10.91 4.92 5.99
CA LYS A 18 -11.35 6.07 5.19
C LYS A 18 -10.19 6.74 4.48
N PRO A 19 -10.44 7.42 3.33
CA PRO A 19 -9.43 8.28 2.69
C PRO A 19 -8.99 9.41 3.61
N GLY A 20 -7.91 10.09 3.24
CA GLY A 20 -7.42 11.24 3.99
C GLY A 20 -6.13 10.98 4.75
N HIS A 21 -5.50 9.83 4.53
CA HIS A 21 -4.19 9.54 5.12
C HIS A 21 -3.08 10.22 4.34
N LYS A 22 -1.98 10.54 5.03
CA LYS A 22 -0.80 11.10 4.37
C LYS A 22 -0.15 10.06 3.46
N SER A 23 0.38 10.52 2.33
CA SER A 23 1.15 9.67 1.43
C SER A 23 2.41 9.14 2.15
N ASN A 24 2.71 7.86 1.96
CA ASN A 24 3.96 7.28 2.45
C ASN A 24 5.18 7.83 1.72
N TYR A 25 5.00 8.30 0.48
CA TYR A 25 6.08 8.82 -0.37
C TYR A 25 6.28 10.32 -0.17
N TRP A 26 5.20 11.05 0.01
CA TRP A 26 5.18 12.51 0.13
C TRP A 26 4.33 12.89 1.33
N PRO A 27 4.92 12.97 2.56
CA PRO A 27 4.15 13.21 3.79
C PRO A 27 3.32 14.49 3.80
N GLU A 28 3.68 15.47 2.98
CA GLU A 28 2.93 16.71 2.82
C GLU A 28 1.66 16.56 1.99
N ILE A 29 1.50 15.42 1.29
CA ILE A 29 0.33 15.17 0.45
C ILE A 29 -0.66 14.27 1.20
N THR A 30 -1.90 14.74 1.34
CA THR A 30 -2.99 13.93 1.86
C THR A 30 -3.65 13.21 0.70
N MET A 31 -3.79 11.88 0.82
CA MET A 31 -4.36 11.05 -0.22
C MET A 31 -5.88 11.12 -0.20
N ASP A 32 -6.49 11.39 -1.35
CA ASP A 32 -7.95 11.45 -1.51
C ASP A 32 -8.57 10.07 -1.72
N HIS A 33 -7.75 9.04 -1.88
CA HIS A 33 -8.19 7.68 -2.18
C HIS A 33 -7.57 6.70 -1.19
N ILE A 34 -8.27 5.57 -1.00
CA ILE A 34 -7.72 4.39 -0.37
C ILE A 34 -7.40 3.38 -1.47
N TYR A 35 -6.25 2.74 -1.37
CA TYR A 35 -5.75 1.79 -2.36
C TYR A 35 -5.88 0.36 -1.84
N PHE A 36 -6.29 -0.55 -2.73
CA PHE A 36 -6.45 -1.96 -2.41
C PHE A 36 -6.26 -2.80 -3.68
N THR A 37 -6.18 -4.10 -3.52
CA THR A 37 -5.90 -5.00 -4.63
C THR A 37 -6.67 -6.31 -4.48
N ALA A 38 -6.94 -6.98 -5.59
CA ALA A 38 -7.53 -8.32 -5.60
C ALA A 38 -6.48 -9.42 -5.36
N LEU A 39 -5.19 -9.07 -5.32
CA LEU A 39 -4.10 -10.03 -5.14
C LEU A 39 -3.46 -9.84 -3.76
N VAL A 40 -3.50 -10.88 -2.93
CA VAL A 40 -2.90 -10.83 -1.59
C VAL A 40 -1.40 -10.52 -1.66
N TYR A 41 -0.72 -10.98 -2.70
CA TYR A 41 0.68 -10.69 -2.94
C TYR A 41 0.95 -9.19 -3.06
N GLY A 42 0.10 -8.48 -3.82
CA GLY A 42 0.25 -7.02 -3.97
C GLY A 42 0.01 -6.27 -2.66
N ALA A 43 -0.97 -6.71 -1.88
CA ALA A 43 -1.22 -6.12 -0.56
C ALA A 43 -0.05 -6.37 0.40
N GLY A 44 0.53 -7.56 0.36
CA GLY A 44 1.70 -7.89 1.18
C GLY A 44 2.89 -7.00 0.84
N LEU A 45 3.15 -6.79 -0.45
CA LEU A 45 4.23 -5.91 -0.89
C LEU A 45 3.99 -4.47 -0.46
N ALA A 46 2.76 -3.97 -0.58
CA ALA A 46 2.41 -2.63 -0.13
C ALA A 46 2.63 -2.46 1.37
N ALA A 47 2.28 -3.47 2.16
CA ALA A 47 2.48 -3.46 3.61
C ALA A 47 3.98 -3.42 3.97
N GLU A 48 4.79 -4.20 3.26
CA GLU A 48 6.24 -4.22 3.49
C GLU A 48 6.89 -2.88 3.12
N ILE A 49 6.43 -2.25 2.03
CA ILE A 49 6.91 -0.93 1.64
C ILE A 49 6.51 0.11 2.70
N ALA A 50 5.28 0.06 3.19
CA ALA A 50 4.83 0.96 4.25
C ALA A 50 5.69 0.81 5.51
N ALA A 51 6.04 -0.42 5.88
CA ALA A 51 6.92 -0.68 7.03
C ALA A 51 8.32 -0.11 6.82
N GLU A 52 8.87 -0.23 5.62
CA GLU A 52 10.18 0.33 5.29
C GLU A 52 10.17 1.87 5.37
N LEU A 53 9.13 2.51 4.84
CA LEU A 53 9.05 3.97 4.82
C LEU A 53 8.78 4.56 6.22
N ASP A 54 7.99 3.87 7.04
CA ASP A 54 7.69 4.32 8.40
C ASP A 54 8.92 4.25 9.31
N GLY A 55 9.84 3.35 9.04
CA GLY A 55 11.04 3.15 9.86
C GLY A 55 12.00 4.34 9.87
N GLY A 56 11.84 5.29 8.95
CA GLY A 56 12.75 6.43 8.85
C GLY A 56 14.19 6.00 8.62
N LEU A 57 15.13 6.79 9.15
CA LEU A 57 16.55 6.46 9.07
C LEU A 57 16.87 5.31 10.05
N PRO A 58 17.70 4.34 9.64
CA PRO A 58 17.98 3.14 10.44
C PRO A 58 18.86 3.40 11.66
N GLU A 59 19.04 4.64 12.06
CA GLU A 59 19.95 5.05 13.13
C GLU A 59 19.37 4.79 14.52
N ASP A 60 18.06 4.75 14.66
CA ASP A 60 17.44 4.48 15.94
C ASP A 60 16.89 3.05 15.99
N VAL A 61 17.78 2.12 16.33
CA VAL A 61 17.45 0.69 16.47
C VAL A 61 16.70 0.37 17.76
N SER A 62 16.56 1.35 18.65
CA SER A 62 15.85 1.15 19.92
C SER A 62 14.33 1.16 19.75
N VAL A 63 13.80 1.74 18.66
CA VAL A 63 12.37 1.78 18.35
C VAL A 63 12.02 0.63 17.42
N PRO A 64 11.20 -0.34 17.84
CA PRO A 64 10.79 -1.44 16.96
C PRO A 64 10.00 -0.90 15.77
N ARG A 65 10.33 -1.41 14.58
CA ARG A 65 9.54 -1.11 13.39
C ARG A 65 8.18 -1.79 13.49
N LYS A 66 7.14 -1.10 13.01
CA LYS A 66 5.82 -1.69 12.90
C LYS A 66 5.83 -2.81 11.87
N ALA A 67 5.14 -3.88 12.18
CA ALA A 67 5.08 -5.04 11.29
C ALA A 67 4.15 -4.77 10.11
N PRO A 68 4.49 -5.28 8.91
CA PRO A 68 3.56 -5.24 7.78
C PRO A 68 2.36 -6.13 8.04
N ARG A 69 1.16 -5.66 7.69
CA ARG A 69 -0.09 -6.37 7.90
C ARG A 69 -0.93 -6.32 6.63
N VAL A 70 -1.68 -7.38 6.41
CA VAL A 70 -2.62 -7.49 5.28
C VAL A 70 -4.00 -7.78 5.84
N TYR A 71 -4.98 -7.05 5.33
CA TYR A 71 -6.38 -7.25 5.70
C TYR A 71 -7.20 -7.57 4.47
N GLU A 72 -8.14 -8.50 4.61
CA GLU A 72 -9.22 -8.65 3.65
C GLU A 72 -10.19 -7.50 3.88
N VAL A 73 -10.59 -6.82 2.82
CA VAL A 73 -11.43 -5.62 2.90
C VAL A 73 -12.61 -5.72 1.96
N LYS A 74 -13.66 -4.97 2.28
CA LYS A 74 -14.85 -4.82 1.43
C LYS A 74 -15.00 -3.36 1.03
N PRO A 75 -14.93 -3.03 -0.26
CA PRO A 75 -15.24 -1.68 -0.72
C PRO A 75 -16.72 -1.38 -0.46
N LEU A 76 -17.02 -0.21 0.10
CA LEU A 76 -18.38 0.18 0.43
C LEU A 76 -19.02 1.05 -0.64
N GLY A 77 -18.27 1.45 -1.65
CA GLY A 77 -18.76 2.26 -2.76
C GLY A 77 -18.02 1.94 -4.05
N SER A 78 -18.17 2.83 -5.02
CA SER A 78 -17.50 2.67 -6.31
C SER A 78 -15.99 2.82 -6.19
N PHE A 79 -15.27 2.17 -7.09
CA PHE A 79 -13.80 2.23 -7.16
C PHE A 79 -13.35 2.15 -8.62
N ASP A 80 -12.13 2.60 -8.86
CA ASP A 80 -11.52 2.62 -10.18
C ASP A 80 -10.15 1.92 -10.14
N ASN A 81 -9.61 1.63 -11.32
CA ASN A 81 -8.24 1.13 -11.43
C ASN A 81 -7.27 2.15 -10.84
N ASP A 82 -6.25 1.64 -10.14
CA ASP A 82 -5.19 2.49 -9.62
C ASP A 82 -4.36 3.04 -10.78
N PRO A 83 -4.39 4.37 -11.06
CA PRO A 83 -3.65 4.93 -12.17
C PRO A 83 -2.14 4.91 -11.99
N ASN A 84 -1.66 4.67 -10.78
CA ASN A 84 -0.23 4.60 -10.53
C ASN A 84 0.41 3.33 -11.11
N VAL A 85 -0.39 2.30 -11.38
CA VAL A 85 0.08 1.02 -11.92
C VAL A 85 -0.63 0.57 -13.19
N THR A 86 -1.77 1.19 -13.53
CA THR A 86 -2.55 0.84 -14.73
C THR A 86 -1.88 1.42 -15.97
N ASP A 87 -1.75 0.59 -17.02
CA ASP A 87 -1.14 0.95 -18.30
C ASP A 87 0.28 1.53 -18.19
N LYS A 88 1.03 1.09 -17.19
CA LYS A 88 2.41 1.55 -16.97
C LYS A 88 3.41 0.64 -17.69
N LYS A 89 3.76 -0.48 -17.07
CA LYS A 89 4.73 -1.42 -17.63
C LYS A 89 4.08 -2.32 -18.68
N PHE A 90 2.83 -2.67 -18.47
CA PHE A 90 2.02 -3.50 -19.37
C PHE A 90 0.66 -2.86 -19.56
N PRO A 91 -0.04 -3.11 -20.69
CA PRO A 91 -1.40 -2.62 -20.88
C PRO A 91 -2.36 -3.19 -19.82
N GLY A 92 -3.32 -2.37 -19.40
CA GLY A 92 -4.33 -2.75 -18.44
C GLY A 92 -3.86 -2.69 -16.99
N ASN A 93 -4.54 -3.45 -16.13
CA ASN A 93 -4.28 -3.49 -14.70
C ASN A 93 -3.91 -4.92 -14.26
N PRO A 94 -2.71 -5.41 -14.62
CA PRO A 94 -2.32 -6.80 -14.33
C PRO A 94 -2.15 -7.08 -12.84
N THR A 95 -1.87 -6.06 -12.01
CA THR A 95 -1.76 -6.21 -10.57
C THR A 95 -3.10 -6.16 -9.86
N ARG A 96 -4.18 -5.93 -10.60
CA ARG A 96 -5.54 -5.79 -10.06
C ARG A 96 -5.59 -4.86 -8.87
N SER A 97 -4.98 -3.70 -9.03
CA SER A 97 -4.93 -2.65 -8.01
C SER A 97 -5.98 -1.60 -8.31
N TYR A 98 -6.63 -1.13 -7.25
CA TYR A 98 -7.77 -0.21 -7.34
C TYR A 98 -7.64 0.89 -6.32
N ARG A 99 -8.46 1.94 -6.49
CA ARG A 99 -8.57 3.02 -5.52
C ARG A 99 -10.01 3.47 -5.38
N SER A 100 -10.37 3.98 -4.21
CA SER A 100 -11.71 4.45 -3.93
C SER A 100 -11.68 5.71 -3.07
N HIS A 101 -12.62 6.62 -3.32
CA HIS A 101 -12.93 7.72 -2.41
C HIS A 101 -13.79 7.26 -1.23
N GLU A 102 -14.44 6.10 -1.36
CA GLU A 102 -15.34 5.57 -0.36
C GLU A 102 -14.58 4.69 0.63
N PRO A 103 -15.11 4.52 1.85
CA PRO A 103 -14.43 3.69 2.85
C PRO A 103 -14.34 2.22 2.43
N LEU A 104 -13.34 1.54 3.00
CA LEU A 104 -13.25 0.08 3.00
C LEU A 104 -13.61 -0.43 4.38
N GLN A 105 -14.31 -1.55 4.45
CA GLN A 105 -14.56 -2.22 5.72
C GLN A 105 -13.55 -3.35 5.92
N ILE A 106 -12.94 -3.41 7.10
CA ILE A 106 -12.01 -4.48 7.45
C ILE A 106 -12.83 -5.73 7.77
N ILE A 107 -12.58 -6.82 7.03
CA ILE A 107 -13.26 -8.10 7.23
C ILE A 107 -12.46 -8.97 8.20
N ARG A 108 -11.16 -9.15 7.95
CA ARG A 108 -10.27 -9.93 8.80
C ARG A 108 -8.82 -9.62 8.48
N GLU A 109 -7.94 -9.92 9.39
CA GLU A 109 -6.51 -9.91 9.10
C GLU A 109 -6.12 -11.22 8.41
N VAL A 110 -5.32 -11.10 7.34
CA VAL A 110 -4.74 -12.25 6.63
C VAL A 110 -3.37 -12.50 7.23
N THR A 111 -3.18 -13.65 7.85
CA THR A 111 -1.91 -13.98 8.55
C THR A 111 -1.04 -14.96 7.80
N ASP A 112 -1.58 -15.59 6.77
CA ASP A 112 -0.91 -16.67 6.01
C ASP A 112 -0.33 -16.21 4.67
N TRP A 113 -0.13 -14.89 4.51
CA TRP A 113 0.49 -14.37 3.29
C TRP A 113 2.01 -14.50 3.33
N THR A 114 2.62 -14.58 2.15
CA THR A 114 4.06 -14.80 2.00
C THR A 114 4.78 -13.46 1.87
N ARG A 115 5.85 -13.28 2.65
CA ARG A 115 6.71 -12.10 2.58
C ARG A 115 7.43 -12.08 1.22
N SER A 116 7.64 -10.88 0.70
CA SER A 116 8.39 -10.70 -0.55
C SER A 116 9.87 -11.08 -0.33
N PRO A 117 10.53 -11.64 -1.36
CA PRO A 117 11.96 -11.89 -1.27
C PRO A 117 12.75 -10.59 -1.00
N ALA A 118 13.88 -10.71 -0.31
CA ALA A 118 14.73 -9.55 -0.02
C ALA A 118 15.15 -8.81 -1.29
N GLU A 119 15.32 -9.52 -2.39
CA GLU A 119 15.66 -8.94 -3.69
C GLU A 119 14.58 -8.00 -4.21
N ALA A 120 13.31 -8.38 -4.05
CA ALA A 120 12.18 -7.56 -4.46
C ALA A 120 12.13 -6.26 -3.63
N LEU A 121 12.36 -6.35 -2.34
CA LEU A 121 12.41 -5.17 -1.47
C LEU A 121 13.60 -4.27 -1.81
N SER A 122 14.75 -4.85 -2.12
CA SER A 122 15.93 -4.08 -2.55
C SER A 122 15.66 -3.32 -3.85
N GLN A 123 15.00 -3.96 -4.80
CA GLN A 123 14.61 -3.32 -6.06
C GLN A 123 13.64 -2.16 -5.80
N TRP A 124 12.70 -2.34 -4.91
CA TRP A 124 11.78 -1.29 -4.50
C TRP A 124 12.51 -0.10 -3.88
N ARG A 125 13.50 -0.35 -3.02
CA ARG A 125 14.30 0.72 -2.41
C ARG A 125 15.02 1.54 -3.47
N VAL A 126 15.57 0.90 -4.49
CA VAL A 126 16.20 1.59 -5.63
C VAL A 126 15.18 2.43 -6.37
N ASN A 127 14.00 1.88 -6.65
CA ASN A 127 12.94 2.60 -7.35
C ASN A 127 12.43 3.79 -6.53
N LEU A 128 12.31 3.65 -5.23
CA LEU A 128 11.91 4.75 -4.34
C LEU A 128 12.92 5.89 -4.35
N ARG A 129 14.22 5.57 -4.37
CA ARG A 129 15.26 6.61 -4.49
C ARG A 129 15.15 7.39 -5.78
N LYS A 130 14.82 6.70 -6.88
CA LYS A 130 14.58 7.37 -8.15
C LYS A 130 13.36 8.27 -8.10
N ILE A 131 12.27 7.80 -7.50
CA ILE A 131 11.02 8.57 -7.36
C ILE A 131 11.25 9.82 -6.50
N THR A 132 11.96 9.68 -5.38
CA THR A 132 12.18 10.79 -4.45
C THR A 132 13.24 11.78 -4.94
N SER A 133 14.20 11.34 -5.74
CA SER A 133 15.25 12.19 -6.30
C SER A 133 14.89 12.80 -7.65
N ASP A 134 13.98 12.17 -8.39
CA ASP A 134 13.51 12.61 -9.69
C ASP A 134 12.16 13.31 -9.55
N LYS A 135 12.13 14.61 -9.83
CA LYS A 135 10.88 15.41 -9.76
C LYS A 135 9.83 14.96 -10.78
N GLY A 136 10.16 14.09 -11.72
CA GLY A 136 9.21 13.48 -12.64
C GLY A 136 8.44 12.30 -12.05
N GLY A 137 8.84 11.80 -10.88
CA GLY A 137 8.17 10.67 -10.23
C GLY A 137 6.95 11.10 -9.42
N GLU A 138 5.90 11.54 -10.11
CA GLU A 138 4.68 11.98 -9.44
C GLU A 138 3.79 10.80 -9.04
N ILE A 139 3.22 10.89 -7.83
CA ILE A 139 2.16 10.00 -7.39
C ILE A 139 0.84 10.59 -7.82
N ILE A 140 0.05 9.81 -8.54
CA ILE A 140 -1.29 10.21 -8.96
C ILE A 140 -2.25 9.98 -7.78
N ASN A 141 -2.75 11.07 -7.28
CA ASN A 141 -3.66 11.06 -6.13
C ASN A 141 -5.13 10.98 -6.60
#